data_914914b4f0cc7612bb1cdcec213aa3aa
#
_entry.id   914914b4f0cc7612bb1cdcec213aa3aa
#
_cell.length_a   1.000
_cell.length_b   1.000
_cell.length_c   1.000
_cell.angle_alpha   90.00
_cell.angle_beta   90.00
_cell.angle_gamma   90.00
#
_symmetry.space_group_name_H-M   'P 1'
#
loop_
_entity.id
_entity.type
_entity.pdbx_description
1 polymer ?
#
loop_
_entity_poly.entity_id
_entity_poly.type
_entity_poly.pdbx_seq_one_letter_code
_entity_poly.pdbx_strand_id
1 'polypeptide(L)'
;MSLKPWREIARPHKDVLEGSFKQSEFAADITAVATGKATDDYQDAEKFFSRTFITEGMKLLLMSVAQRLSGVGGDPVIQLQTAFGGGKTHTMLAVMHLANRKVSTDKLQGIPPILDEAGISELPIAKTAVLDGINLSVSQGKQHGSICANTLWGELAWQLLGEEGYSMVSASDSDG
;
A
#
# COMPACT_ATOMS: atom_id res chain seq x y z
N MET A 1 4.60 38.00 17.18
CA MET A 1 4.41 36.72 17.91
C MET A 1 5.74 35.97 17.89
N SER A 2 6.30 35.62 19.05
CA SER A 2 7.51 34.79 19.10
C SER A 2 7.10 33.34 18.79
N LEU A 3 7.76 32.69 17.84
CA LEU A 3 7.58 31.27 17.55
C LEU A 3 8.10 30.47 18.75
N LYS A 4 7.28 29.53 19.24
CA LYS A 4 7.72 28.60 20.28
C LYS A 4 8.83 27.69 19.76
N PRO A 5 9.80 27.29 20.60
CA PRO A 5 10.80 26.29 20.23
C PRO A 5 10.12 25.00 19.79
N TRP A 6 10.66 24.33 18.76
CA TRP A 6 10.08 23.10 18.21
C TRP A 6 9.85 22.00 19.27
N ARG A 7 10.70 21.93 20.30
CA ARG A 7 10.61 20.97 21.42
C ARG A 7 9.37 21.17 22.30
N GLU A 8 8.74 22.34 22.25
CA GLU A 8 7.48 22.63 22.97
C GLU A 8 6.26 22.28 22.12
N ILE A 9 6.43 22.16 20.80
CA ILE A 9 5.35 21.97 19.84
C ILE A 9 5.29 20.51 19.36
N ALA A 10 6.46 19.90 19.12
CA ALA A 10 6.58 18.54 18.62
C ALA A 10 7.01 17.57 19.73
N ARG A 11 6.30 16.45 19.86
CA ARG A 11 6.66 15.35 20.75
C ARG A 11 6.96 14.13 19.91
N PRO A 12 8.13 13.47 20.10
CA PRO A 12 8.40 12.19 19.46
C PRO A 12 7.36 11.13 19.85
N HIS A 13 7.14 10.13 19.00
CA HIS A 13 6.35 8.95 19.35
C HIS A 13 6.95 8.23 20.57
N LYS A 14 6.12 7.52 21.32
CA LYS A 14 6.49 6.93 22.62
C LYS A 14 7.65 5.93 22.49
N ASP A 15 7.65 5.10 21.45
CA ASP A 15 8.71 4.15 21.12
C ASP A 15 10.08 4.82 20.89
N VAL A 16 10.08 6.00 20.26
CA VAL A 16 11.29 6.81 20.06
C VAL A 16 11.79 7.38 21.39
N LEU A 17 10.88 7.86 22.25
CA LEU A 17 11.21 8.36 23.58
C LEU A 17 11.78 7.27 24.48
N GLU A 18 11.26 6.05 24.38
CA GLU A 18 11.67 4.88 25.17
C GLU A 18 12.87 4.14 24.55
N GLY A 19 13.32 4.53 23.36
CA GLY A 19 14.43 3.87 22.65
C GLY A 19 14.12 2.44 22.22
N SER A 20 12.84 2.08 22.10
CA SER A 20 12.37 0.72 21.79
C SER A 20 12.23 0.44 20.31
N PHE A 21 12.47 1.43 19.44
CA PHE A 21 12.38 1.28 17.99
C PHE A 21 13.49 0.38 17.42
N LYS A 22 13.18 -0.37 16.37
CA LYS A 22 14.13 -1.20 15.61
C LYS A 22 14.50 -0.51 14.30
N GLN A 23 15.77 -0.64 13.89
CA GLN A 23 16.24 -0.05 12.62
C GLN A 23 15.51 -0.61 11.39
N SER A 24 15.02 -1.86 11.46
CA SER A 24 14.18 -2.49 10.43
C SER A 24 12.81 -1.81 10.26
N GLU A 25 12.37 -1.02 11.23
CA GLU A 25 11.09 -0.29 11.18
C GLU A 25 11.13 0.91 10.22
N PHE A 26 12.32 1.28 9.74
CA PHE A 26 12.49 2.38 8.79
C PHE A 26 12.53 1.95 7.31
N ALA A 27 12.48 0.65 7.03
CA ALA A 27 12.49 0.10 5.69
C ALA A 27 11.11 -0.48 5.33
N ALA A 28 10.29 0.33 4.67
CA ALA A 28 9.00 -0.12 4.15
C ALA A 28 9.21 -1.17 3.06
N ASP A 29 8.64 -2.36 3.22
CA ASP A 29 8.64 -3.45 2.24
C ASP A 29 7.20 -3.85 1.92
N ILE A 30 6.75 -3.51 0.71
CA ILE A 30 5.37 -3.75 0.27
C ILE A 30 5.07 -5.25 0.13
N THR A 31 6.06 -6.05 -0.28
CA THR A 31 5.91 -7.51 -0.39
C THR A 31 5.76 -8.13 0.98
N ALA A 32 6.54 -7.68 1.98
CA ALA A 32 6.40 -8.14 3.35
C ALA A 32 5.01 -7.82 3.92
N VAL A 33 4.47 -6.63 3.65
CA VAL A 33 3.09 -6.26 4.07
C VAL A 33 2.04 -7.10 3.36
N ALA A 34 2.17 -7.29 2.05
CA ALA A 34 1.24 -8.10 1.26
C ALA A 34 1.19 -9.56 1.71
N THR A 35 2.35 -10.11 2.16
CA THR A 35 2.48 -11.49 2.64
C THR A 35 2.28 -11.66 4.14
N GLY A 36 1.95 -10.60 4.88
CA GLY A 36 1.73 -10.66 6.33
C GLY A 36 2.99 -10.85 7.17
N LYS A 37 4.16 -10.51 6.63
CA LYS A 37 5.48 -10.70 7.27
C LYS A 37 6.12 -9.39 7.75
N ALA A 38 5.44 -8.26 7.54
CA ALA A 38 5.94 -6.96 7.96
C ALA A 38 5.76 -6.74 9.47
N THR A 39 6.47 -5.73 9.99
CA THR A 39 6.25 -5.26 11.37
C THR A 39 4.86 -4.66 11.52
N ASP A 40 4.32 -4.64 12.73
CA ASP A 40 3.00 -4.10 13.04
C ASP A 40 2.80 -2.66 12.53
N ASP A 41 3.85 -1.84 12.58
CA ASP A 41 3.78 -0.44 12.14
C ASP A 41 3.45 -0.29 10.65
N TYR A 42 3.79 -1.29 9.84
CA TYR A 42 3.45 -1.33 8.41
C TYR A 42 2.30 -2.27 8.10
N GLN A 43 2.09 -3.31 8.92
CA GLN A 43 1.06 -4.32 8.69
C GLN A 43 -0.32 -3.86 9.14
N ASP A 44 -0.41 -3.12 10.24
CA ASP A 44 -1.63 -2.59 10.82
C ASP A 44 -1.97 -1.23 10.20
N ALA A 45 -3.12 -1.12 9.53
CA ALA A 45 -3.51 0.09 8.82
C ALA A 45 -3.75 1.30 9.77
N GLU A 46 -4.30 1.09 10.97
CA GLU A 46 -4.51 2.16 11.94
C GLU A 46 -3.17 2.71 12.44
N LYS A 47 -2.24 1.82 12.80
CA LYS A 47 -0.89 2.21 13.21
C LYS A 47 -0.15 2.91 12.08
N PHE A 48 -0.22 2.36 10.87
CA PHE A 48 0.40 2.95 9.69
C PHE A 48 -0.06 4.39 9.47
N PHE A 49 -1.37 4.64 9.40
CA PHE A 49 -1.88 5.98 9.16
C PHE A 49 -1.69 6.93 10.37
N SER A 50 -1.68 6.42 11.59
CA SER A 50 -1.39 7.25 12.79
C SER A 50 0.03 7.80 12.81
N ARG A 51 0.96 7.14 12.10
CA ARG A 51 2.38 7.51 11.99
C ARG A 51 2.74 8.14 10.64
N THR A 52 1.77 8.22 9.73
CA THR A 52 1.96 8.75 8.38
C THR A 52 1.57 10.23 8.31
N PHE A 53 2.52 11.08 7.94
CA PHE A 53 2.19 12.43 7.54
C PHE A 53 1.71 12.41 6.08
N ILE A 54 0.43 12.67 5.88
CA ILE A 54 -0.17 12.72 4.54
C ILE A 54 0.23 14.04 3.89
N THR A 55 1.16 13.96 2.94
CA THR A 55 1.56 15.10 2.13
C THR A 55 0.49 15.45 1.10
N GLU A 56 0.54 16.67 0.53
CA GLU A 56 -0.41 17.06 -0.52
C GLU A 56 -0.40 16.10 -1.72
N GLY A 57 0.79 15.68 -2.16
CA GLY A 57 0.91 14.69 -3.24
C GLY A 57 0.29 13.34 -2.91
N MET A 58 0.46 12.85 -1.67
CA MET A 58 -0.17 11.62 -1.20
C MET A 58 -1.69 11.80 -1.10
N LYS A 59 -2.18 12.93 -0.61
CA LYS A 59 -3.60 13.24 -0.54
C LYS A 59 -4.26 13.17 -1.92
N LEU A 60 -3.70 13.87 -2.91
CA LEU A 60 -4.21 13.88 -4.28
C LEU A 60 -4.23 12.48 -4.90
N LEU A 61 -3.19 11.69 -4.65
CA LEU A 61 -3.13 10.31 -5.12
C LEU A 61 -4.20 9.43 -4.46
N LEU A 62 -4.34 9.48 -3.13
CA LEU A 62 -5.36 8.71 -2.41
C LEU A 62 -6.77 9.11 -2.84
N MET A 63 -7.00 10.40 -3.11
CA MET A 63 -8.26 10.92 -3.64
C MET A 63 -8.56 10.33 -5.03
N SER A 64 -7.58 10.37 -5.96
CA SER A 64 -7.72 9.79 -7.31
C SER A 64 -8.00 8.28 -7.25
N VAL A 65 -7.28 7.55 -6.39
CA VAL A 65 -7.52 6.11 -6.19
C VAL A 65 -8.92 5.85 -5.64
N ALA A 66 -9.35 6.59 -4.64
CA ALA A 66 -10.68 6.44 -4.05
C ALA A 66 -11.79 6.71 -5.08
N GLN A 67 -11.66 7.77 -5.87
CA GLN A 67 -12.58 8.08 -6.96
C GLN A 67 -12.61 6.99 -8.03
N ARG A 68 -11.44 6.43 -8.38
CA ARG A 68 -11.34 5.33 -9.34
C ARG A 68 -12.02 4.07 -8.85
N LEU A 69 -11.79 3.67 -7.60
CA LEU A 69 -12.42 2.49 -7.01
C LEU A 69 -13.94 2.64 -6.88
N SER A 70 -14.42 3.86 -6.60
CA SER A 70 -15.85 4.17 -6.49
C SER A 70 -16.54 4.40 -7.84
N GLY A 71 -15.80 4.40 -8.94
CA GLY A 71 -16.35 4.57 -10.30
C GLY A 71 -16.81 5.99 -10.64
N VAL A 72 -16.42 7.00 -9.84
CA VAL A 72 -16.84 8.40 -10.03
C VAL A 72 -15.77 9.28 -10.70
N GLY A 73 -14.59 8.71 -10.99
CA GLY A 73 -13.48 9.43 -11.61
C GLY A 73 -12.15 8.73 -11.32
N GLY A 74 -11.08 9.52 -11.21
CA GLY A 74 -9.74 9.06 -10.88
C GLY A 74 -8.98 8.42 -12.05
N ASP A 75 -7.65 8.49 -11.97
CA ASP A 75 -6.77 7.98 -13.01
C ASP A 75 -6.69 6.45 -12.97
N PRO A 76 -6.81 5.76 -14.13
CA PRO A 76 -6.69 4.30 -14.20
C PRO A 76 -5.24 3.82 -14.04
N VAL A 77 -4.26 4.68 -14.32
CA VAL A 77 -2.83 4.40 -14.22
C VAL A 77 -2.15 5.58 -13.54
N ILE A 78 -1.46 5.32 -12.44
CA ILE A 78 -0.72 6.33 -11.70
C ILE A 78 0.75 5.93 -11.65
N GLN A 79 1.63 6.77 -12.17
CA GLN A 79 3.06 6.57 -12.17
C GLN A 79 3.74 7.47 -11.14
N LEU A 80 4.36 6.86 -10.11
CA LEU A 80 5.11 7.60 -9.10
C LEU A 80 6.55 7.79 -9.53
N GLN A 81 6.91 9.04 -9.85
CA GLN A 81 8.28 9.43 -10.20
C GLN A 81 8.80 10.39 -9.12
N THR A 82 9.70 9.92 -8.29
CA THR A 82 10.37 10.73 -7.26
C THR A 82 11.84 10.34 -7.19
N ALA A 83 12.68 11.22 -6.62
CA ALA A 83 14.05 10.87 -6.28
C ALA A 83 14.12 9.68 -5.31
N PHE A 84 15.30 9.11 -5.13
CA PHE A 84 15.54 8.09 -4.10
C PHE A 84 15.16 8.63 -2.72
N GLY A 85 14.49 7.82 -1.92
CA GLY A 85 14.00 8.26 -0.60
C GLY A 85 12.70 9.10 -0.61
N GLY A 86 12.10 9.36 -1.79
CA GLY A 86 10.89 10.18 -1.94
C GLY A 86 9.57 9.52 -1.51
N GLY A 87 9.60 8.47 -0.67
CA GLY A 87 8.41 7.89 -0.05
C GLY A 87 7.53 7.04 -0.97
N LYS A 88 8.01 6.59 -2.15
CA LYS A 88 7.22 5.79 -3.11
C LYS A 88 6.58 4.57 -2.47
N THR A 89 7.37 3.73 -1.82
CA THR A 89 6.89 2.51 -1.16
C THR A 89 5.87 2.82 -0.07
N HIS A 90 6.13 3.85 0.73
CA HIS A 90 5.21 4.31 1.77
C HIS A 90 3.87 4.77 1.19
N THR A 91 3.91 5.50 0.08
CA THR A 91 2.71 5.93 -0.64
C THR A 91 1.93 4.75 -1.24
N MET A 92 2.63 3.75 -1.81
CA MET A 92 1.98 2.51 -2.30
C MET A 92 1.34 1.70 -1.16
N LEU A 93 1.95 1.67 0.03
CA LEU A 93 1.36 1.05 1.21
C LEU A 93 0.09 1.78 1.65
N ALA A 94 0.07 3.11 1.62
CA ALA A 94 -1.13 3.89 1.91
C ALA A 94 -2.29 3.53 0.95
N VAL A 95 -1.99 3.40 -0.35
CA VAL A 95 -2.96 2.95 -1.36
C VAL A 95 -3.46 1.53 -1.07
N MET A 96 -2.54 0.62 -0.76
CA MET A 96 -2.89 -0.77 -0.48
C MET A 96 -3.80 -0.90 0.76
N HIS A 97 -3.50 -0.20 1.84
CA HIS A 97 -4.33 -0.19 3.04
C HIS A 97 -5.70 0.43 2.78
N LEU A 98 -5.75 1.53 2.02
CA LEU A 98 -7.00 2.17 1.64
C LEU A 98 -7.88 1.25 0.79
N ALA A 99 -7.31 0.57 -0.20
CA ALA A 99 -8.04 -0.31 -1.13
C ALA A 99 -8.53 -1.60 -0.47
N ASN A 100 -7.69 -2.23 0.35
CA ASN A 100 -8.03 -3.51 1.01
C ASN A 100 -9.09 -3.36 2.11
N ARG A 101 -9.23 -2.18 2.70
CA ARG A 101 -10.21 -1.90 3.78
C ARG A 101 -10.27 -2.97 4.86
N LYS A 102 -9.13 -3.48 5.30
CA LYS A 102 -9.07 -4.39 6.45
C LYS A 102 -9.60 -3.74 7.74
N VAL A 103 -9.57 -2.41 7.76
CA VAL A 103 -10.07 -1.55 8.82
C VAL A 103 -11.01 -0.52 8.20
N SER A 104 -12.04 -0.10 8.93
CA SER A 104 -12.98 0.94 8.47
C SER A 104 -12.25 2.28 8.28
N THR A 105 -12.59 3.00 7.21
CA THR A 105 -11.91 4.24 6.81
C THR A 105 -12.00 5.36 7.85
N ASP A 106 -13.05 5.37 8.69
CA ASP A 106 -13.22 6.32 9.79
C ASP A 106 -12.15 6.20 10.89
N LYS A 107 -11.50 5.03 11.00
CA LYS A 107 -10.42 4.78 11.94
C LYS A 107 -9.03 5.12 11.38
N LEU A 108 -8.93 5.35 10.08
CA LEU A 108 -7.67 5.66 9.42
C LEU A 108 -7.39 7.17 9.52
N GLN A 109 -6.41 7.55 10.32
CA GLN A 109 -6.08 8.94 10.58
C GLN A 109 -5.79 9.72 9.28
N GLY A 110 -6.52 10.82 9.05
CA GLY A 110 -6.37 11.68 7.88
C GLY A 110 -7.10 11.21 6.63
N ILE A 111 -7.73 10.02 6.62
CA ILE A 111 -8.47 9.49 5.47
C ILE A 111 -9.88 10.06 5.35
N PRO A 112 -10.69 10.20 6.42
CA PRO A 112 -12.05 10.71 6.29
C PRO A 112 -12.15 12.06 5.56
N PRO A 113 -11.35 13.09 5.87
CA PRO A 113 -11.40 14.36 5.13
C PRO A 113 -11.07 14.21 3.63
N ILE A 114 -10.24 13.26 3.26
CA ILE A 114 -9.88 12.98 1.84
C ILE A 114 -11.08 12.40 1.11
N LEU A 115 -11.80 11.47 1.73
CA LEU A 115 -12.99 10.87 1.14
C LEU A 115 -14.14 11.88 1.03
N ASP A 116 -14.31 12.73 2.05
CA ASP A 116 -15.30 13.82 2.03
C ASP A 116 -15.03 14.80 0.89
N GLU A 117 -13.77 15.21 0.71
CA GLU A 117 -13.36 16.11 -0.38
C GLU A 117 -13.50 15.45 -1.75
N ALA A 118 -13.28 14.13 -1.83
CA ALA A 118 -13.50 13.34 -3.03
C ALA A 118 -14.98 13.11 -3.36
N GLY A 119 -15.91 13.43 -2.44
CA GLY A 119 -17.34 13.18 -2.57
C GLY A 119 -17.73 11.71 -2.41
N ILE A 120 -16.93 10.93 -1.65
CA ILE A 120 -17.10 9.49 -1.49
C ILE A 120 -17.61 9.21 -0.08
N SER A 121 -18.85 8.77 0.04
CA SER A 121 -19.46 8.36 1.30
C SER A 121 -19.10 6.93 1.69
N GLU A 122 -18.90 6.05 0.71
CA GLU A 122 -18.52 4.66 0.93
C GLU A 122 -17.50 4.21 -0.13
N LEU A 123 -16.34 3.77 0.35
CA LEU A 123 -15.30 3.23 -0.51
C LEU A 123 -15.49 1.71 -0.65
N PRO A 124 -15.55 1.15 -1.85
CA PRO A 124 -15.65 -0.30 -2.03
C PRO A 124 -14.36 -1.01 -1.59
N ILE A 125 -14.48 -2.26 -1.16
CA ILE A 125 -13.34 -3.13 -0.89
C ILE A 125 -12.78 -3.62 -2.21
N ALA A 126 -11.47 -3.45 -2.43
CA ALA A 126 -10.77 -3.95 -3.59
C ALA A 126 -9.72 -5.00 -3.22
N LYS A 127 -9.56 -6.02 -4.04
CA LYS A 127 -8.41 -6.91 -3.98
C LYS A 127 -7.20 -6.20 -4.57
N THR A 128 -6.05 -6.35 -3.95
CA THR A 128 -4.78 -5.78 -4.43
C THR A 128 -3.81 -6.88 -4.77
N ALA A 129 -3.07 -6.71 -5.85
CA ALA A 129 -1.92 -7.54 -6.18
C ALA A 129 -0.64 -6.68 -6.12
N VAL A 130 0.42 -7.25 -5.57
CA VAL A 130 1.73 -6.61 -5.46
C VAL A 130 2.71 -7.34 -6.36
N LEU A 131 3.14 -6.69 -7.43
CA LEU A 131 4.15 -7.19 -8.34
C LEU A 131 5.44 -6.42 -8.09
N ASP A 132 6.38 -7.04 -7.37
CA ASP A 132 7.65 -6.45 -6.99
C ASP A 132 8.77 -7.07 -7.83
N GLY A 133 9.37 -6.26 -8.69
CA GLY A 133 10.44 -6.68 -9.60
C GLY A 133 11.73 -7.16 -8.92
N ILE A 134 11.89 -6.91 -7.61
CA ILE A 134 13.03 -7.46 -6.85
C ILE A 134 12.76 -8.93 -6.48
N ASN A 135 11.52 -9.24 -6.13
CA ASN A 135 11.11 -10.56 -5.63
C ASN A 135 10.48 -11.45 -6.73
N LEU A 136 10.26 -10.91 -7.92
CA LEU A 136 9.75 -11.63 -9.08
C LEU A 136 10.87 -11.77 -10.12
N SER A 137 11.47 -12.96 -10.18
CA SER A 137 12.47 -13.26 -11.21
C SER A 137 11.76 -13.60 -12.52
N VAL A 138 12.16 -12.95 -13.60
CA VAL A 138 11.68 -13.26 -14.96
C VAL A 138 12.08 -14.66 -15.41
N SER A 139 13.13 -15.24 -14.80
CA SER A 139 13.72 -16.52 -15.24
C SER A 139 13.33 -17.73 -14.39
N GLN A 140 12.70 -17.54 -13.24
CA GLN A 140 12.46 -18.64 -12.28
C GLN A 140 10.99 -18.90 -11.95
N GLY A 141 10.07 -18.05 -12.40
CA GLY A 141 8.70 -18.13 -11.99
C GLY A 141 8.50 -18.01 -10.46
N LYS A 142 7.28 -17.95 -10.01
CA LYS A 142 6.96 -17.94 -8.59
C LYS A 142 6.12 -19.15 -8.21
N GLN A 143 6.61 -19.91 -7.23
CA GLN A 143 5.97 -21.14 -6.81
C GLN A 143 4.83 -20.88 -5.81
N HIS A 144 3.67 -21.46 -6.09
CA HIS A 144 2.48 -21.45 -5.25
C HIS A 144 1.94 -22.86 -5.07
N GLY A 145 2.46 -23.59 -4.08
CA GLY A 145 2.14 -25.00 -3.92
C GLY A 145 2.55 -25.84 -5.14
N SER A 146 1.59 -26.42 -5.84
CA SER A 146 1.81 -27.20 -7.09
C SER A 146 1.88 -26.34 -8.34
N ILE A 147 1.54 -25.05 -8.26
CA ILE A 147 1.48 -24.12 -9.40
C ILE A 147 2.72 -23.25 -9.42
N CYS A 148 3.31 -23.07 -10.61
CA CYS A 148 4.38 -22.12 -10.86
C CYS A 148 3.88 -21.03 -11.82
N ALA A 149 3.78 -19.79 -11.35
CA ALA A 149 3.49 -18.63 -12.20
C ALA A 149 4.79 -18.17 -12.85
N ASN A 150 4.90 -18.32 -14.17
CA ASN A 150 6.12 -18.03 -14.94
C ASN A 150 6.19 -16.57 -15.37
N THR A 151 5.06 -15.90 -15.47
CA THR A 151 4.94 -14.52 -15.92
C THR A 151 4.36 -13.61 -14.85
N LEU A 152 4.51 -12.28 -15.05
CA LEU A 152 3.83 -11.29 -14.19
C LEU A 152 2.30 -11.41 -14.26
N TRP A 153 1.76 -11.85 -15.39
CA TRP A 153 0.31 -12.05 -15.57
C TRP A 153 -0.19 -13.27 -14.81
N GLY A 154 0.57 -14.37 -14.81
CA GLY A 154 0.29 -15.55 -14.00
C GLY A 154 0.29 -15.21 -12.50
N GLU A 155 1.32 -14.48 -12.05
CA GLU A 155 1.41 -14.01 -10.66
C GLU A 155 0.26 -13.06 -10.28
N LEU A 156 -0.08 -12.11 -11.16
CA LEU A 156 -1.22 -11.21 -10.96
C LEU A 156 -2.54 -11.98 -10.78
N ALA A 157 -2.80 -12.91 -11.69
CA ALA A 157 -4.00 -13.72 -11.67
C ALA A 157 -4.09 -14.58 -10.39
N TRP A 158 -2.96 -15.17 -9.98
CA TRP A 158 -2.88 -15.90 -8.72
C TRP A 158 -3.16 -15.01 -7.51
N GLN A 159 -2.55 -13.84 -7.40
CA GLN A 159 -2.76 -12.94 -6.26
C GLN A 159 -4.20 -12.44 -6.15
N LEU A 160 -4.89 -12.24 -7.26
CA LEU A 160 -6.27 -11.75 -7.27
C LEU A 160 -7.30 -12.85 -6.98
N LEU A 161 -7.16 -14.04 -7.54
CA LEU A 161 -8.17 -15.10 -7.49
C LEU A 161 -7.63 -16.50 -7.17
N GLY A 162 -6.35 -16.62 -6.77
CA GLY A 162 -5.75 -17.91 -6.46
C GLY A 162 -5.71 -18.87 -7.65
N GLU A 163 -5.94 -20.17 -7.40
CA GLU A 163 -5.90 -21.22 -8.43
C GLU A 163 -6.91 -20.96 -9.56
N GLU A 164 -8.10 -20.46 -9.24
CA GLU A 164 -9.13 -20.12 -10.22
C GLU A 164 -8.62 -19.04 -11.18
N GLY A 165 -8.04 -17.94 -10.65
CA GLY A 165 -7.47 -16.89 -11.47
C GLY A 165 -6.32 -17.37 -12.34
N TYR A 166 -5.40 -18.15 -11.77
CA TYR A 166 -4.31 -18.72 -12.53
C TYR A 166 -4.78 -19.64 -13.68
N SER A 167 -5.79 -20.46 -13.44
CA SER A 167 -6.33 -21.37 -14.46
C SER A 167 -6.81 -20.66 -15.72
N MET A 168 -7.28 -19.40 -15.58
CA MET A 168 -7.75 -18.58 -16.70
C MET A 168 -6.62 -18.12 -17.63
N VAL A 169 -5.40 -18.06 -17.15
CA VAL A 169 -4.21 -17.55 -17.90
C VAL A 169 -3.11 -18.59 -18.06
N SER A 170 -3.29 -19.79 -17.52
CA SER A 170 -2.25 -20.82 -17.42
C SER A 170 -1.65 -21.22 -18.79
N ALA A 171 -2.45 -21.28 -19.85
CA ALA A 171 -1.95 -21.57 -21.19
C ALA A 171 -0.98 -20.50 -21.67
N SER A 172 -1.36 -19.22 -21.56
CA SER A 172 -0.47 -18.10 -21.94
C SER A 172 0.73 -17.95 -21.02
N ASP A 173 0.59 -18.30 -19.73
CA ASP A 173 1.68 -18.25 -18.76
C ASP A 173 2.74 -19.32 -19.00
N SER A 174 2.33 -20.46 -19.59
CA SER A 174 3.27 -21.56 -19.94
C SER A 174 4.04 -21.30 -21.24
N ASP A 175 3.49 -20.47 -22.13
CA ASP A 175 4.10 -20.14 -23.43
C ASP A 175 5.03 -18.90 -23.35
N GLY A 176 5.02 -18.15 -22.26
CA GLY A 176 5.81 -16.93 -22.01
C GLY A 176 7.07 -17.21 -21.24
#